data_1770a3f66ac2e07030ca24c28fb97bcb
#
_entry.id   1770a3f66ac2e07030ca24c28fb97bcb
#
_cell.length_a   1.000
_cell.length_b   1.000
_cell.length_c   1.000
_cell.angle_alpha   90.00
_cell.angle_beta   90.00
_cell.angle_gamma   90.00
#
_symmetry.space_group_name_H-M   'P 1'
#
loop_
_entity.id
_entity.type
_entity.pdbx_description
1 polymer ?
#
loop_
_entity_poly.entity_id
_entity_poly.type
_entity_poly.pdbx_seq_one_letter_code
_entity_poly.pdbx_strand_id
1 'polypeptide(L)'
;MNDIKVTDAAAVPGSAALLVQNGDKAFMYDTGFGFCAEEMADTVEKILGGKKPDAIILTHSHYDHVMGCAVLADRWRDIPVIAGEYTAYVFTRPTALKTIYEMDVNAAHELDKKPYLTDCTDRLHVDKVVK
;
A
#
# COMPACT_ATOMS: atom_id res chain seq x y z
N MET A 1 15.49 25.27 -2.59
CA MET A 1 14.71 24.48 -1.64
C MET A 1 13.63 23.72 -2.38
N ASN A 2 13.51 22.42 -2.12
CA ASN A 2 12.49 21.60 -2.74
C ASN A 2 11.19 21.68 -1.97
N ASP A 3 10.12 21.92 -2.66
CA ASP A 3 8.79 21.88 -2.08
C ASP A 3 8.33 20.44 -1.96
N ILE A 4 7.82 20.09 -0.78
CA ILE A 4 7.23 18.78 -0.55
C ILE A 4 5.73 18.92 -0.78
N LYS A 5 5.20 18.05 -1.66
CA LYS A 5 3.78 18.01 -1.95
C LYS A 5 3.21 16.69 -1.46
N VAL A 6 2.15 16.76 -0.66
CA VAL A 6 1.45 15.58 -0.15
C VAL A 6 0.06 15.53 -0.75
N THR A 7 -0.29 14.40 -1.36
CA THR A 7 -1.59 14.18 -1.97
C THR A 7 -2.22 12.93 -1.35
N ASP A 8 -3.47 13.05 -0.90
CA ASP A 8 -4.24 11.89 -0.44
C ASP A 8 -4.71 11.12 -1.68
N ALA A 9 -4.17 9.94 -1.89
CA ALA A 9 -4.48 9.11 -3.05
C ALA A 9 -5.51 8.02 -2.73
N ALA A 10 -6.06 8.01 -1.52
CA ALA A 10 -7.03 6.99 -1.11
C ALA A 10 -8.25 7.02 -2.04
N ALA A 11 -8.65 5.84 -2.51
CA ALA A 11 -9.79 5.72 -3.43
C ALA A 11 -11.12 5.71 -2.67
N VAL A 12 -11.11 5.32 -1.40
CA VAL A 12 -12.32 5.27 -0.56
C VAL A 12 -12.00 5.79 0.84
N PRO A 13 -13.01 6.24 1.60
CA PRO A 13 -12.81 6.65 2.99
C PRO A 13 -12.23 5.51 3.83
N GLY A 14 -11.30 5.84 4.71
CA GLY A 14 -10.67 4.87 5.61
C GLY A 14 -9.45 4.19 5.03
N SER A 15 -9.21 4.32 3.73
CA SER A 15 -8.00 3.80 3.10
C SER A 15 -6.84 4.76 3.36
N ALA A 16 -5.70 4.25 3.80
CA ALA A 16 -4.54 5.08 4.12
C ALA A 16 -3.50 4.99 2.99
N ALA A 17 -3.44 6.00 2.16
CA ALA A 17 -2.51 6.05 1.02
C ALA A 17 -2.18 7.51 0.68
N LEU A 18 -0.96 7.92 1.03
CA LEU A 18 -0.50 9.29 0.74
C LEU A 18 0.65 9.25 -0.26
N LEU A 19 0.54 10.07 -1.30
CA LEU A 19 1.64 10.26 -2.25
C LEU A 19 2.43 11.49 -1.81
N VAL A 20 3.72 11.31 -1.59
CA VAL A 20 4.62 12.40 -1.18
C VAL A 20 5.62 12.64 -2.31
N GLN A 21 5.65 13.86 -2.82
CA GLN A 21 6.56 14.26 -3.89
C GLN A 21 7.56 15.28 -3.36
N ASN A 22 8.84 15.08 -3.70
CA ASN A 22 9.91 16.00 -3.33
C ASN A 22 10.85 16.12 -4.54
N GLY A 23 10.68 17.21 -5.30
CA GLY A 23 11.39 17.36 -6.55
C GLY A 23 10.95 16.31 -7.57
N ASP A 24 11.90 15.55 -8.09
CA ASP A 24 11.61 14.45 -9.03
C ASP A 24 11.42 13.10 -8.36
N LYS A 25 11.44 13.07 -7.02
CA LYS A 25 11.24 11.85 -6.24
C LYS A 25 9.81 11.73 -5.75
N ALA A 26 9.30 10.52 -5.67
CA ALA A 26 7.94 10.25 -5.21
C ALA A 26 7.91 9.01 -4.35
N PHE A 27 7.20 9.07 -3.22
CA PHE A 27 7.08 7.96 -2.28
C PHE A 27 5.63 7.77 -1.89
N MET A 28 5.22 6.50 -1.72
CA MET A 28 3.93 6.21 -1.09
C MET A 28 4.15 6.01 0.40
N TYR A 29 3.35 6.70 1.22
CA TYR A 29 3.20 6.40 2.64
C TYR A 29 1.93 5.58 2.78
N ASP A 30 2.10 4.29 2.99
CA ASP A 30 1.04 3.29 3.02
C ASP A 30 0.35 3.12 1.66
N THR A 31 -0.38 2.03 1.50
CA THR A 31 -0.93 1.63 0.21
C THR A 31 -2.43 1.35 0.27
N GLY A 32 -3.07 1.54 1.43
CA GLY A 32 -4.50 1.39 1.59
C GLY A 32 -5.01 -0.03 1.51
N PHE A 33 -6.31 -0.13 1.31
CA PHE A 33 -7.00 -1.41 1.12
C PHE A 33 -6.60 -2.07 -0.20
N GLY A 34 -6.66 -3.40 -0.23
CA GLY A 34 -6.40 -4.16 -1.45
C GLY A 34 -7.51 -4.04 -2.48
N PHE A 35 -8.76 -4.02 -2.03
CA PHE A 35 -9.89 -4.01 -2.97
C PHE A 35 -10.00 -2.72 -3.79
N CYS A 36 -9.35 -1.65 -3.39
CA CYS A 36 -9.34 -0.40 -4.16
C CYS A 36 -7.91 0.03 -4.55
N ALA A 37 -6.95 -0.90 -4.47
CA ALA A 37 -5.55 -0.58 -4.74
C ALA A 37 -5.31 -0.16 -6.19
N GLU A 38 -5.98 -0.80 -7.15
CA GLU A 38 -5.82 -0.46 -8.56
C GLU A 38 -6.30 0.95 -8.85
N GLU A 39 -7.43 1.36 -8.26
CA GLU A 39 -7.95 2.72 -8.43
C GLU A 39 -6.98 3.74 -7.82
N MET A 40 -6.43 3.44 -6.65
CA MET A 40 -5.43 4.28 -6.01
C MET A 40 -4.19 4.40 -6.90
N ALA A 41 -3.72 3.29 -7.46
CA ALA A 41 -2.56 3.29 -8.34
C ALA A 41 -2.82 4.09 -9.62
N ASP A 42 -4.03 4.01 -10.17
CA ASP A 42 -4.41 4.84 -11.32
C ASP A 42 -4.22 6.33 -11.01
N THR A 43 -4.69 6.75 -9.84
CA THR A 43 -4.57 8.14 -9.40
C THR A 43 -3.10 8.55 -9.27
N VAL A 44 -2.31 7.73 -8.61
CA VAL A 44 -0.88 8.00 -8.38
C VAL A 44 -0.13 8.09 -9.71
N GLU A 45 -0.32 7.12 -10.61
CA GLU A 45 0.37 7.11 -11.89
C GLU A 45 -0.03 8.29 -12.76
N LYS A 46 -1.29 8.71 -12.68
CA LYS A 46 -1.73 9.90 -13.42
C LYS A 46 -0.99 11.15 -12.94
N ILE A 47 -0.83 11.28 -11.63
CA ILE A 47 -0.11 12.41 -11.04
C ILE A 47 1.38 12.36 -11.44
N LEU A 48 1.95 11.15 -11.51
CA LEU A 48 3.36 10.96 -11.81
C LEU A 48 3.67 10.83 -13.31
N GLY A 49 2.71 11.13 -14.17
CA GLY A 49 2.93 11.10 -15.63
C GLY A 49 3.12 9.70 -16.20
N GLY A 50 2.48 8.71 -15.59
CA GLY A 50 2.55 7.32 -16.03
C GLY A 50 3.62 6.49 -15.34
N LYS A 51 4.29 7.06 -14.32
CA LYS A 51 5.35 6.36 -13.60
C LYS A 51 4.85 5.82 -12.26
N LYS A 52 5.52 4.77 -11.77
CA LYS A 52 5.27 4.29 -10.42
C LYS A 52 6.09 5.12 -9.44
N PRO A 53 5.74 5.11 -8.13
CA PRO A 53 6.57 5.77 -7.12
C PRO A 53 7.97 5.12 -7.02
N ASP A 54 8.91 5.85 -6.43
CA ASP A 54 10.27 5.36 -6.25
C ASP A 54 10.37 4.34 -5.10
N ALA A 55 9.50 4.45 -4.10
CA ALA A 55 9.47 3.53 -2.97
C ALA A 55 8.12 3.59 -2.27
N ILE A 56 7.85 2.55 -1.49
CA ILE A 56 6.70 2.48 -0.58
C ILE A 56 7.25 2.48 0.84
N ILE A 57 6.70 3.34 1.70
CA ILE A 57 7.02 3.38 3.13
C ILE A 57 5.77 2.96 3.88
N LEU A 58 5.86 1.88 4.65
CA LEU A 58 4.72 1.38 5.44
C LEU A 58 4.88 1.82 6.88
N THR A 59 3.88 2.52 7.40
CA THR A 59 3.90 3.05 8.77
C THR A 59 3.35 2.05 9.78
N HIS A 60 2.44 1.16 9.33
CA HIS A 60 1.80 0.16 10.17
C HIS A 60 1.68 -1.16 9.41
N SER A 61 1.34 -2.22 10.15
CA SER A 61 1.06 -3.53 9.55
C SER A 61 -0.44 -3.81 9.41
N HIS A 62 -1.29 -2.82 9.65
CA HIS A 62 -2.74 -2.97 9.57
C HIS A 62 -3.21 -3.06 8.12
N TYR A 63 -4.29 -3.80 7.88
CA TYR A 63 -4.81 -4.10 6.54
C TYR A 63 -5.14 -2.84 5.73
N ASP A 64 -5.62 -1.78 6.39
CA ASP A 64 -5.98 -0.52 5.73
C ASP A 64 -4.76 0.31 5.30
N HIS A 65 -3.56 -0.14 5.64
CA HIS A 65 -2.30 0.50 5.25
C HIS A 65 -1.48 -0.35 4.28
N VAL A 66 -1.55 -1.68 4.38
CA VAL A 66 -0.55 -2.53 3.71
C VAL A 66 -1.12 -3.41 2.59
N MET A 67 -2.41 -3.67 2.58
CA MET A 67 -2.97 -4.66 1.65
C MET A 67 -2.78 -4.26 0.19
N GLY A 68 -2.81 -2.97 -0.12
CA GLY A 68 -2.52 -2.48 -1.47
C GLY A 68 -1.14 -2.89 -1.96
N CYS A 69 -0.16 -2.96 -1.07
CA CYS A 69 1.19 -3.38 -1.43
C CYS A 69 1.19 -4.81 -2.01
N ALA A 70 0.41 -5.71 -1.44
CA ALA A 70 0.29 -7.08 -1.96
C ALA A 70 -0.39 -7.11 -3.33
N VAL A 71 -1.49 -6.39 -3.48
CA VAL A 71 -2.27 -6.36 -4.72
C VAL A 71 -1.45 -5.73 -5.86
N LEU A 72 -0.64 -4.72 -5.55
CA LEU A 72 0.13 -3.99 -6.55
C LEU A 72 1.51 -4.57 -6.84
N ALA A 73 1.84 -5.73 -6.27
CA ALA A 73 3.17 -6.32 -6.39
C ALA A 73 3.60 -6.53 -7.86
N ASP A 74 2.67 -6.91 -8.73
CA ASP A 74 2.98 -7.09 -10.15
C ASP A 74 2.97 -5.76 -10.91
N ARG A 75 2.05 -4.88 -10.58
CA ARG A 75 1.91 -3.58 -11.26
C ARG A 75 3.09 -2.67 -10.95
N TRP A 76 3.49 -2.62 -9.69
CA TRP A 76 4.63 -1.82 -9.25
C TRP A 76 5.82 -2.74 -8.94
N ARG A 77 6.17 -3.52 -9.94
CA ARG A 77 7.24 -4.53 -9.81
C ARG A 77 8.57 -3.87 -9.40
N ASP A 78 9.30 -4.54 -8.53
CA ASP A 78 10.62 -4.15 -8.06
C ASP A 78 10.65 -2.83 -7.27
N ILE A 79 9.50 -2.32 -6.85
CA ILE A 79 9.48 -1.14 -6.00
C ILE A 79 10.00 -1.50 -4.59
N PRO A 80 10.96 -0.74 -4.04
CA PRO A 80 11.43 -1.01 -2.68
C PRO A 80 10.33 -0.75 -1.65
N VAL A 81 10.19 -1.66 -0.69
CA VAL A 81 9.26 -1.52 0.43
C VAL A 81 10.07 -1.30 1.71
N ILE A 82 9.84 -0.20 2.38
CA ILE A 82 10.57 0.24 3.57
C ILE A 82 9.59 0.23 4.76
N ALA A 83 9.97 -0.40 5.85
CA ALA A 83 9.12 -0.46 7.04
C ALA A 83 9.95 -0.72 8.29
N GLY A 84 9.31 -0.60 9.47
CA GLY A 84 9.95 -0.91 10.73
C GLY A 84 10.08 -2.41 10.99
N GLU A 85 10.83 -2.75 12.03
CA GLU A 85 11.07 -4.15 12.41
C GLU A 85 9.77 -4.92 12.71
N TYR A 86 8.84 -4.29 13.38
CA TYR A 86 7.59 -4.96 13.74
C TYR A 86 6.77 -5.33 12.51
N THR A 87 6.64 -4.43 11.54
CA THR A 87 5.93 -4.72 10.29
C THR A 87 6.61 -5.86 9.53
N ALA A 88 7.94 -5.84 9.45
CA ALA A 88 8.69 -6.92 8.82
C ALA A 88 8.42 -8.25 9.50
N TYR A 89 8.37 -8.26 10.83
CA TYR A 89 8.05 -9.47 11.60
C TYR A 89 6.63 -9.98 11.31
N VAL A 90 5.66 -9.08 11.30
CA VAL A 90 4.25 -9.44 11.03
C VAL A 90 4.13 -10.15 9.69
N PHE A 91 4.85 -9.69 8.68
CA PHE A 91 4.78 -10.28 7.35
C PHE A 91 5.38 -11.69 7.27
N THR A 92 6.07 -12.15 8.31
CA THR A 92 6.57 -13.54 8.39
C THR A 92 5.56 -14.48 9.09
N ARG A 93 4.43 -13.96 9.57
CA ARG A 93 3.48 -14.73 10.37
C ARG A 93 2.24 -15.09 9.54
N PRO A 94 2.07 -16.37 9.17
CA PRO A 94 0.92 -16.79 8.34
C PRO A 94 -0.43 -16.42 8.92
N THR A 95 -0.59 -16.53 10.23
CA THR A 95 -1.86 -16.17 10.90
C THR A 95 -2.15 -14.68 10.77
N ALA A 96 -1.11 -13.84 10.91
CA ALA A 96 -1.26 -12.40 10.75
C ALA A 96 -1.63 -12.04 9.30
N LEU A 97 -0.99 -12.68 8.33
CA LEU A 97 -1.28 -12.44 6.91
C LEU A 97 -2.72 -12.82 6.58
N LYS A 98 -3.20 -13.94 7.11
CA LYS A 98 -4.58 -14.36 6.92
C LYS A 98 -5.56 -13.33 7.48
N THR A 99 -5.27 -12.82 8.66
CA THR A 99 -6.12 -11.79 9.30
C THR A 99 -6.15 -10.52 8.46
N ILE A 100 -5.00 -10.09 7.94
CA ILE A 100 -4.93 -8.91 7.07
C ILE A 100 -5.85 -9.09 5.86
N TYR A 101 -5.80 -10.24 5.21
CA TYR A 101 -6.64 -10.52 4.05
C TYR A 101 -8.13 -10.51 4.42
N GLU A 102 -8.50 -11.20 5.50
CA GLU A 102 -9.89 -11.31 5.91
C GLU A 102 -10.49 -9.96 6.29
N MET A 103 -9.71 -9.10 6.96
CA MET A 103 -10.18 -7.77 7.33
C MET A 103 -10.35 -6.87 6.11
N ASP A 104 -9.51 -7.03 5.10
CA ASP A 104 -9.66 -6.30 3.84
C ASP A 104 -10.97 -6.68 3.13
N VAL A 105 -11.28 -7.97 3.08
CA VAL A 105 -12.54 -8.47 2.51
C VAL A 105 -13.74 -7.90 3.29
N ASN A 106 -13.67 -7.92 4.61
CA ASN A 106 -14.74 -7.39 5.45
C ASN A 106 -14.94 -5.88 5.24
N ALA A 107 -13.84 -5.13 5.11
CA ALA A 107 -13.92 -3.69 4.84
C ALA A 107 -14.60 -3.41 3.49
N ALA A 108 -14.31 -4.22 2.48
CA ALA A 108 -14.96 -4.07 1.19
C ALA A 108 -16.47 -4.26 1.31
N HIS A 109 -16.90 -5.28 2.06
CA HIS A 109 -18.33 -5.52 2.28
C HIS A 109 -18.98 -4.36 3.05
N GLU A 110 -18.32 -3.83 4.06
CA GLU A 110 -18.84 -2.70 4.85
C GLU A 110 -19.02 -1.45 4.00
N LEU A 111 -18.15 -1.24 3.01
CA LEU A 111 -18.20 -0.10 2.12
C LEU A 111 -19.01 -0.37 0.85
N ASP A 112 -19.66 -1.52 0.78
CA ASP A 112 -20.45 -1.95 -0.38
C ASP A 112 -19.60 -1.96 -1.66
N LYS A 113 -18.37 -2.47 -1.55
CA LYS A 113 -17.44 -2.61 -2.64
C LYS A 113 -17.16 -4.08 -2.91
N LYS A 114 -16.71 -4.36 -4.12
CA LYS A 114 -16.35 -5.73 -4.51
C LYS A 114 -14.99 -6.08 -3.88
N PRO A 115 -14.91 -7.15 -3.07
CA PRO A 115 -13.65 -7.52 -2.44
C PRO A 115 -12.66 -8.09 -3.46
N TYR A 116 -11.37 -8.00 -3.12
CA TYR A 116 -10.31 -8.67 -3.87
C TYR A 116 -10.22 -10.09 -3.34
N LEU A 117 -10.64 -11.06 -4.14
CA LEU A 117 -10.87 -12.43 -3.67
C LEU A 117 -9.64 -13.34 -3.66
N THR A 118 -8.53 -12.89 -4.22
CA THR A 118 -7.30 -13.67 -4.22
C THR A 118 -6.45 -13.30 -3.01
N ASP A 119 -6.14 -14.26 -2.15
CA ASP A 119 -5.21 -14.02 -1.04
C ASP A 119 -3.80 -13.96 -1.58
N CYS A 120 -3.29 -12.74 -1.73
CA CYS A 120 -1.94 -12.47 -2.21
C CYS A 120 -1.03 -11.93 -1.11
N THR A 121 -1.40 -12.13 0.16
CA THR A 121 -0.61 -11.60 1.29
C THR A 121 0.78 -12.21 1.39
N ASP A 122 1.03 -13.34 0.73
CA ASP A 122 2.37 -13.92 0.63
C ASP A 122 3.34 -13.00 -0.13
N ARG A 123 2.84 -12.00 -0.83
CA ARG A 123 3.66 -10.99 -1.51
C ARG A 123 4.07 -9.83 -0.61
N LEU A 124 3.49 -9.74 0.59
CA LEU A 124 3.89 -8.71 1.55
C LEU A 124 5.31 -9.00 2.03
N HIS A 125 6.17 -8.01 1.91
CA HIS A 125 7.58 -8.13 2.28
C HIS A 125 8.14 -6.75 2.62
N VAL A 126 9.30 -6.72 3.25
CA VAL A 126 10.02 -5.48 3.54
C VAL A 126 11.44 -5.62 2.98
N ASP A 127 11.79 -4.74 2.05
CA ASP A 127 13.12 -4.73 1.43
C ASP A 127 14.15 -4.05 2.32
N LYS A 128 13.74 -3.01 3.04
CA LYS A 128 14.62 -2.28 3.94
C LYS A 128 13.90 -2.05 5.27
N VAL A 129 14.52 -2.57 6.34
CA VAL A 129 14.00 -2.40 7.70
C VAL A 129 14.66 -1.18 8.33
N VAL A 130 13.84 -0.28 8.90
CA VAL A 130 14.33 0.88 9.64
C VAL A 130 14.07 0.67 11.13
N LYS A 131 14.95 1.16 11.96
CA LYS A 131 14.87 1.01 13.42
C LYS A 131 14.43 2.29 14.10
#